data_f463f2403891862a6a1862f66c2ba206
#
_entry.id   f463f2403891862a6a1862f66c2ba206
#
_cell.length_a   1.000
_cell.length_b   1.000
_cell.length_c   1.000
_cell.angle_alpha   90.00
_cell.angle_beta   90.00
_cell.angle_gamma   90.00
#
_symmetry.space_group_name_H-M   'P 1'
#
loop_
_entity.id
_entity.type
_entity.pdbx_description
1 polymer ?
#
loop_
_entity_poly.entity_id
_entity_poly.type
_entity_poly.pdbx_seq_one_letter_code
_entity_poly.pdbx_strand_id
1 'polypeptide(L)'
;MIEDDLLKKWLNNELTAAEKEAFSKQDDYAINQNIIDNAKQFKASHFSKVQDFESFKTAYNNRKTKSTLQWIRPLLKIASALVVGLAVYFSFFNSNRVEAYALATEQTTITLPDLSKVTLNADSKLSYNADSWGTKCLLNLQGEAYFKVAKGQTFTVSTKSGKVTVVGTEFNVKQRDNYFEVICYEGIVKVASGTIIRQLLAGDTYRIINKKFTADKTLDIQPQWTRNRSRFKSVPFAEVINELERQYNVKVTLKNMDATRVFSGTFMHNNLEEALSALTQPMNLAFVISSPNQVLIHGKTN
;
A
#
# COMPACT_ATOMS: atom_id res chain seq x y z
N MET A 1 75.62 53.44 17.52
CA MET A 1 76.41 53.66 16.29
C MET A 1 77.79 53.01 16.32
N ILE A 2 78.58 53.03 17.45
CA ILE A 2 79.95 52.41 17.55
C ILE A 2 79.82 50.88 17.73
N GLU A 3 78.81 50.39 18.41
CA GLU A 3 78.57 48.95 18.67
C GLU A 3 78.21 48.17 17.39
N ASP A 4 77.35 48.70 16.50
CA ASP A 4 76.95 48.05 15.25
C ASP A 4 78.15 47.91 14.27
N ASP A 5 79.13 48.83 14.34
CA ASP A 5 80.30 48.76 13.48
C ASP A 5 81.28 47.68 13.92
N LEU A 6 81.48 47.48 15.24
CA LEU A 6 82.33 46.44 15.77
C LEU A 6 81.74 45.04 15.55
N LEU A 7 80.42 44.86 15.61
CA LEU A 7 79.76 43.61 15.31
C LEU A 7 79.90 43.23 13.81
N LYS A 8 79.75 44.23 12.91
CA LYS A 8 79.98 44.00 11.49
C LYS A 8 81.41 43.59 11.12
N LYS A 9 82.42 44.32 11.71
CA LYS A 9 83.81 43.98 11.51
C LYS A 9 84.15 42.60 12.09
N TRP A 10 83.56 42.22 13.24
CA TRP A 10 83.73 40.89 13.80
C TRP A 10 83.16 39.79 12.91
N LEU A 11 81.99 39.98 12.36
CA LEU A 11 81.35 39.02 11.41
C LEU A 11 82.22 38.84 10.14
N ASN A 12 82.87 39.89 9.71
CA ASN A 12 83.76 39.86 8.52
C ASN A 12 85.20 39.46 8.80
N ASN A 13 85.58 39.17 10.06
CA ASN A 13 86.93 38.92 10.50
C ASN A 13 87.90 40.12 10.27
N GLU A 14 87.46 41.33 10.39
CA GLU A 14 88.17 42.59 10.07
C GLU A 14 88.56 43.37 11.33
N LEU A 15 88.39 42.79 12.55
CA LEU A 15 88.75 43.42 13.80
C LEU A 15 90.26 43.47 14.01
N THR A 16 90.82 44.58 14.43
CA THR A 16 92.15 44.74 14.91
C THR A 16 92.31 44.13 16.34
N ALA A 17 93.50 43.88 16.79
CA ALA A 17 93.75 43.25 18.12
C ALA A 17 93.14 44.02 19.29
N ALA A 18 93.18 45.38 19.23
CA ALA A 18 92.57 46.24 20.23
C ALA A 18 91.07 46.26 20.21
N GLU A 19 90.48 46.24 19.02
CA GLU A 19 88.99 46.19 18.79
C GLU A 19 88.45 44.82 19.19
N LYS A 20 89.20 43.74 18.98
CA LYS A 20 88.81 42.39 19.41
C LYS A 20 88.74 42.24 20.94
N GLU A 21 89.72 42.86 21.67
CA GLU A 21 89.69 42.91 23.12
C GLU A 21 88.56 43.76 23.67
N ALA A 22 88.25 44.89 23.02
CA ALA A 22 87.12 45.73 23.39
C ALA A 22 85.76 45.04 23.11
N PHE A 23 85.62 44.37 21.99
CA PHE A 23 84.43 43.63 21.62
C PHE A 23 84.16 42.40 22.47
N SER A 24 85.25 41.72 22.97
CA SER A 24 85.13 40.56 23.86
C SER A 24 84.65 40.92 25.27
N LYS A 25 84.68 42.20 25.64
CA LYS A 25 84.23 42.69 26.96
C LYS A 25 82.78 43.19 26.89
N GLN A 26 82.12 43.14 25.75
CA GLN A 26 80.70 43.51 25.63
C GLN A 26 79.80 42.40 26.16
N ASP A 27 78.69 42.79 26.79
CA ASP A 27 77.72 41.87 27.41
C ASP A 27 77.10 40.89 26.34
N ASP A 28 76.95 41.35 25.15
CA ASP A 28 76.38 40.53 24.07
C ASP A 28 77.36 39.65 23.32
N TYR A 29 78.64 39.70 23.64
CA TYR A 29 79.72 38.90 22.99
C TYR A 29 79.41 37.40 23.03
N ALA A 30 79.08 36.87 24.24
CA ALA A 30 78.78 35.44 24.47
C ALA A 30 77.57 34.97 23.65
N ILE A 31 76.53 35.83 23.48
CA ILE A 31 75.35 35.54 22.75
C ILE A 31 75.69 35.47 21.25
N ASN A 32 76.45 36.47 20.76
CA ASN A 32 76.82 36.52 19.34
C ASN A 32 77.78 35.34 18.99
N GLN A 33 78.65 34.94 19.83
CA GLN A 33 79.52 33.79 19.66
C GLN A 33 78.67 32.48 19.56
N ASN A 34 77.73 32.31 20.46
CA ASN A 34 76.82 31.16 20.45
C ASN A 34 75.96 31.10 19.17
N ILE A 35 75.50 32.26 18.67
CA ILE A 35 74.74 32.29 17.40
C ILE A 35 75.63 31.81 16.22
N ILE A 36 76.88 32.26 16.13
CA ILE A 36 77.81 31.87 15.06
C ILE A 36 78.15 30.38 15.18
N ASP A 37 78.42 29.88 16.37
CA ASP A 37 78.80 28.48 16.55
C ASP A 37 77.66 27.54 16.25
N ASN A 38 76.45 27.94 16.61
CA ASN A 38 75.26 27.20 16.20
C ASN A 38 74.99 27.33 14.68
N ALA A 39 75.24 28.52 14.10
CA ALA A 39 75.13 28.72 12.65
C ALA A 39 76.09 27.86 11.83
N LYS A 40 77.31 27.57 12.35
CA LYS A 40 78.28 26.66 11.72
C LYS A 40 77.75 25.22 11.64
N GLN A 41 76.77 24.83 12.45
CA GLN A 41 76.18 23.51 12.38
C GLN A 41 75.15 23.42 11.19
N PHE A 42 74.69 24.52 10.65
CA PHE A 42 73.88 24.53 9.46
C PHE A 42 74.73 24.27 8.22
N LYS A 43 75.01 23.01 7.92
CA LYS A 43 75.69 22.61 6.68
C LYS A 43 74.69 22.70 5.52
N ALA A 44 74.99 23.50 4.53
CA ALA A 44 74.18 23.59 3.31
C ALA A 44 74.02 22.26 2.52
N SER A 45 74.85 21.26 2.91
CA SER A 45 74.78 19.90 2.35
C SER A 45 73.58 19.07 2.82
N HIS A 46 72.82 19.54 3.87
CA HIS A 46 71.61 18.89 4.33
C HIS A 46 70.36 19.34 3.60
N PHE A 47 70.42 20.40 2.80
CA PHE A 47 69.32 20.76 1.91
C PHE A 47 69.51 19.95 0.62
N SER A 48 68.53 19.08 0.32
CA SER A 48 68.46 18.39 -0.95
C SER A 48 68.66 19.41 -2.08
N LYS A 49 69.44 19.10 -3.09
CA LYS A 49 69.59 19.94 -4.27
C LYS A 49 68.19 20.42 -4.69
N VAL A 50 68.03 21.75 -4.82
CA VAL A 50 66.80 22.33 -5.37
C VAL A 50 66.62 21.66 -6.71
N GLN A 51 65.60 20.81 -6.83
CA GLN A 51 65.29 20.16 -8.09
C GLN A 51 64.96 21.27 -9.07
N ASP A 52 65.53 21.12 -10.29
CA ASP A 52 65.23 22.03 -11.39
C ASP A 52 63.72 22.21 -11.49
N PHE A 53 63.28 23.45 -11.74
CA PHE A 53 61.86 23.82 -11.82
C PHE A 53 61.09 22.94 -12.81
N GLU A 54 61.73 22.54 -13.92
CA GLU A 54 61.09 21.65 -14.90
C GLU A 54 60.87 20.23 -14.36
N SER A 55 61.80 19.71 -13.52
CA SER A 55 61.64 18.42 -12.88
C SER A 55 60.55 18.46 -11.80
N PHE A 56 60.42 19.56 -11.05
CA PHE A 56 59.33 19.81 -10.10
C PHE A 56 57.97 19.91 -10.82
N LYS A 57 57.92 20.67 -11.90
CA LYS A 57 56.72 20.85 -12.72
C LYS A 57 56.26 19.55 -13.35
N THR A 58 57.19 18.71 -13.84
CA THR A 58 56.87 17.36 -14.34
C THR A 58 56.38 16.44 -13.23
N ALA A 59 57.00 16.44 -12.06
CA ALA A 59 56.58 15.66 -10.92
C ALA A 59 55.20 16.12 -10.39
N TYR A 60 54.92 17.43 -10.41
CA TYR A 60 53.64 18.01 -10.04
C TYR A 60 52.54 17.63 -11.05
N ASN A 61 52.79 17.76 -12.32
CA ASN A 61 51.85 17.41 -13.39
C ASN A 61 51.62 15.89 -13.49
N ASN A 62 52.61 15.07 -13.15
CA ASN A 62 52.49 13.62 -13.09
C ASN A 62 51.86 13.10 -11.80
N ARG A 63 51.65 13.93 -10.79
CA ARG A 63 50.70 13.65 -9.74
C ARG A 63 49.27 13.75 -10.29
N LYS A 64 48.95 12.92 -11.30
CA LYS A 64 47.56 12.57 -11.54
C LYS A 64 47.07 11.97 -10.25
N THR A 65 46.32 12.74 -9.48
CA THR A 65 45.47 12.23 -8.46
C THR A 65 44.66 11.12 -9.13
N LYS A 66 45.02 9.87 -8.89
CA LYS A 66 44.15 8.74 -9.22
C LYS A 66 42.86 9.06 -8.50
N SER A 67 41.91 9.62 -9.23
CA SER A 67 40.59 9.91 -8.67
C SER A 67 40.04 8.57 -8.20
N THR A 68 40.14 8.34 -6.91
CA THR A 68 39.49 7.21 -6.23
C THR A 68 37.99 7.19 -6.51
N LEU A 69 37.46 8.31 -7.01
CA LEU A 69 36.07 8.44 -7.46
C LEU A 69 35.75 7.67 -8.76
N GLN A 70 36.73 7.31 -9.59
CA GLN A 70 36.45 6.57 -10.85
C GLN A 70 36.00 5.14 -10.55
N TRP A 71 36.47 4.53 -9.49
CA TRP A 71 36.05 3.19 -9.08
C TRP A 71 34.66 3.17 -8.40
N ILE A 72 34.23 4.30 -7.83
CA ILE A 72 32.92 4.46 -7.19
C ILE A 72 31.80 4.70 -8.21
N ARG A 73 32.13 5.19 -9.43
CA ARG A 73 31.13 5.45 -10.51
C ARG A 73 30.26 4.23 -10.86
N PRO A 74 30.77 3.01 -11.03
CA PRO A 74 29.92 1.84 -11.29
C PRO A 74 29.06 1.48 -10.05
N LEU A 75 29.59 1.65 -8.83
CA LEU A 75 28.86 1.43 -7.58
C LEU A 75 27.70 2.43 -7.41
N LEU A 76 27.90 3.70 -7.77
CA LEU A 76 26.85 4.72 -7.79
C LEU A 76 25.72 4.39 -8.78
N LYS A 77 26.04 3.82 -9.94
CA LYS A 77 25.02 3.36 -10.90
C LYS A 77 24.21 2.19 -10.37
N ILE A 78 24.87 1.24 -9.69
CA ILE A 78 24.17 0.10 -9.05
C ILE A 78 23.34 0.60 -7.88
N ALA A 79 23.86 1.51 -7.03
CA ALA A 79 23.13 2.09 -5.93
C ALA A 79 21.90 2.88 -6.40
N SER A 80 22.01 3.67 -7.50
CA SER A 80 20.85 4.38 -8.06
C SER A 80 19.80 3.41 -8.60
N ALA A 81 20.18 2.32 -9.26
CA ALA A 81 19.25 1.29 -9.72
C ALA A 81 18.56 0.59 -8.54
N LEU A 82 19.29 0.32 -7.45
CA LEU A 82 18.72 -0.25 -6.22
C LEU A 82 17.74 0.72 -5.54
N VAL A 83 18.07 2.01 -5.47
CA VAL A 83 17.17 3.03 -4.89
C VAL A 83 15.89 3.15 -5.73
N VAL A 84 16.01 3.18 -7.05
CA VAL A 84 14.84 3.19 -7.95
C VAL A 84 14.04 1.90 -7.80
N GLY A 85 14.70 0.74 -7.77
CA GLY A 85 14.06 -0.56 -7.56
C GLY A 85 13.33 -0.63 -6.21
N LEU A 86 13.94 -0.14 -5.13
CA LEU A 86 13.31 -0.04 -3.81
C LEU A 86 12.14 0.96 -3.81
N ALA A 87 12.28 2.13 -4.44
CA ALA A 87 11.20 3.10 -4.56
C ALA A 87 10.00 2.52 -5.32
N VAL A 88 10.25 1.81 -6.42
CA VAL A 88 9.22 1.09 -7.17
C VAL A 88 8.62 -0.04 -6.31
N TYR A 89 9.44 -0.84 -5.65
CA TYR A 89 8.99 -1.89 -4.74
C TYR A 89 8.09 -1.32 -3.64
N PHE A 90 8.53 -0.28 -2.90
CA PHE A 90 7.71 0.35 -1.87
C PHE A 90 6.45 1.02 -2.41
N SER A 91 6.48 1.61 -3.61
CA SER A 91 5.30 2.18 -4.26
C SER A 91 4.25 1.12 -4.62
N PHE A 92 4.66 -0.09 -4.97
CA PHE A 92 3.74 -1.19 -5.29
C PHE A 92 3.30 -1.99 -4.05
N PHE A 93 4.15 -2.13 -3.03
CA PHE A 93 3.89 -2.99 -1.88
C PHE A 93 3.40 -2.24 -0.64
N ASN A 94 3.58 -0.92 -0.57
CA ASN A 94 3.17 -0.10 0.58
C ASN A 94 1.82 0.60 0.33
N SER A 95 0.84 -0.13 -0.24
CA SER A 95 -0.52 0.40 -0.36
C SER A 95 -1.25 0.13 0.97
N ASN A 96 -1.72 1.18 1.64
CA ASN A 96 -2.60 1.09 2.82
C ASN A 96 -3.97 0.51 2.42
N ARG A 97 -3.96 -0.80 2.14
CA ARG A 97 -5.16 -1.55 1.81
C ARG A 97 -5.91 -1.87 3.09
N VAL A 98 -7.06 -1.27 3.23
CA VAL A 98 -8.01 -1.58 4.30
C VAL A 98 -8.90 -2.73 3.84
N GLU A 99 -9.11 -3.71 4.71
CA GLU A 99 -9.99 -4.85 4.46
C GLU A 99 -11.02 -4.95 5.60
N ALA A 100 -12.25 -5.22 5.25
CA ALA A 100 -13.35 -5.49 6.17
C ALA A 100 -14.02 -6.81 5.80
N TYR A 101 -14.43 -7.55 6.82
CA TYR A 101 -15.03 -8.87 6.68
C TYR A 101 -16.31 -8.95 7.49
N ALA A 102 -17.26 -9.71 6.99
CA ALA A 102 -18.36 -10.28 7.75
C ALA A 102 -18.26 -11.81 7.60
N LEU A 103 -18.15 -12.52 8.71
CA LEU A 103 -18.11 -13.99 8.70
C LEU A 103 -19.51 -14.56 8.42
N ALA A 104 -19.62 -15.89 8.26
CA ALA A 104 -20.92 -16.53 8.20
C ALA A 104 -21.75 -16.17 9.44
N THR A 105 -23.04 -15.97 9.28
CA THR A 105 -24.00 -15.52 10.29
C THR A 105 -23.89 -14.06 10.73
N GLU A 106 -22.83 -13.34 10.31
CA GLU A 106 -22.56 -11.99 10.78
C GLU A 106 -22.92 -10.91 9.76
N GLN A 107 -23.24 -9.73 10.27
CA GLN A 107 -23.33 -8.50 9.49
C GLN A 107 -22.38 -7.47 10.09
N THR A 108 -21.56 -6.83 9.26
CA THR A 108 -20.58 -5.85 9.72
C THR A 108 -20.80 -4.51 9.02
N THR A 109 -20.95 -3.43 9.80
CA THR A 109 -21.07 -2.07 9.25
C THR A 109 -19.79 -1.30 9.48
N ILE A 110 -19.28 -0.69 8.40
CA ILE A 110 -18.11 0.19 8.43
C ILE A 110 -18.46 1.58 7.89
N THR A 111 -17.73 2.58 8.37
CA THR A 111 -17.78 3.94 7.85
C THR A 111 -16.50 4.19 7.04
N LEU A 112 -16.66 4.64 5.81
CA LEU A 112 -15.58 4.95 4.89
C LEU A 112 -15.05 6.39 5.13
N PRO A 113 -13.88 6.75 4.59
CA PRO A 113 -13.27 8.07 4.82
C PRO A 113 -14.13 9.26 4.35
N ASP A 114 -15.04 9.06 3.39
CA ASP A 114 -16.00 10.05 2.89
C ASP A 114 -17.33 10.06 3.68
N LEU A 115 -17.36 9.41 4.83
CA LEU A 115 -18.55 9.22 5.70
C LEU A 115 -19.64 8.33 5.10
N SER A 116 -19.42 7.72 3.93
CA SER A 116 -20.29 6.68 3.40
C SER A 116 -20.33 5.48 4.33
N LYS A 117 -21.49 4.84 4.45
CA LYS A 117 -21.67 3.64 5.27
C LYS A 117 -21.84 2.42 4.39
N VAL A 118 -21.16 1.35 4.74
CA VAL A 118 -21.25 0.06 4.06
C VAL A 118 -21.59 -1.00 5.09
N THR A 119 -22.69 -1.73 4.89
CA THR A 119 -23.03 -2.91 5.68
C THR A 119 -22.75 -4.15 4.84
N LEU A 120 -21.90 -5.03 5.30
CA LEU A 120 -21.58 -6.32 4.72
C LEU A 120 -22.56 -7.38 5.21
N ASN A 121 -23.10 -8.19 4.32
CA ASN A 121 -23.87 -9.37 4.65
C ASN A 121 -22.95 -10.56 4.98
N ALA A 122 -23.49 -11.61 5.56
CA ALA A 122 -22.78 -12.84 5.91
C ALA A 122 -21.85 -13.34 4.79
N ASP A 123 -20.66 -13.80 5.16
CA ASP A 123 -19.62 -14.30 4.26
C ASP A 123 -19.28 -13.30 3.15
N SER A 124 -18.90 -12.08 3.53
CA SER A 124 -18.57 -11.00 2.62
C SER A 124 -17.26 -10.31 2.98
N LYS A 125 -16.54 -9.87 1.95
CA LYS A 125 -15.28 -9.14 2.06
C LYS A 125 -15.33 -7.87 1.22
N LEU A 126 -14.89 -6.77 1.83
CA LEU A 126 -14.68 -5.49 1.16
C LEU A 126 -13.24 -5.05 1.34
N SER A 127 -12.65 -4.48 0.31
CA SER A 127 -11.33 -3.86 0.42
C SER A 127 -11.21 -2.59 -0.41
N TYR A 128 -10.43 -1.63 0.08
CA TYR A 128 -10.12 -0.39 -0.62
C TYR A 128 -8.73 0.12 -0.23
N ASN A 129 -8.21 1.07 -1.01
CA ASN A 129 -6.95 1.74 -0.68
C ASN A 129 -7.25 3.09 -0.03
N ALA A 130 -6.84 3.26 1.23
CA ALA A 130 -7.08 4.49 1.99
C ALA A 130 -6.30 5.69 1.45
N ASP A 131 -5.08 5.48 0.93
CA ASP A 131 -4.22 6.56 0.42
C ASP A 131 -4.78 7.20 -0.86
N SER A 132 -5.46 6.42 -1.69
CA SER A 132 -6.04 6.91 -2.94
C SER A 132 -7.49 7.39 -2.81
N TRP A 133 -8.08 7.34 -1.60
CA TRP A 133 -9.49 7.62 -1.40
C TRP A 133 -9.92 9.02 -1.87
N GLY A 134 -9.10 10.04 -1.62
CA GLY A 134 -9.38 11.42 -2.04
C GLY A 134 -9.42 11.65 -3.56
N THR A 135 -8.84 10.74 -4.35
CA THR A 135 -8.79 10.83 -5.82
C THR A 135 -9.64 9.77 -6.51
N LYS A 136 -9.78 8.57 -5.89
CA LYS A 136 -10.52 7.43 -6.43
C LYS A 136 -11.20 6.68 -5.30
N CYS A 137 -12.51 6.87 -5.14
CA CYS A 137 -13.33 6.07 -4.23
C CYS A 137 -13.64 4.70 -4.88
N LEU A 138 -12.62 3.83 -4.93
CA LEU A 138 -12.70 2.49 -5.53
C LEU A 138 -12.64 1.42 -4.46
N LEU A 139 -13.67 0.57 -4.42
CA LEU A 139 -13.76 -0.60 -3.54
C LEU A 139 -13.79 -1.88 -4.35
N ASN A 140 -13.28 -2.96 -3.75
CA ASN A 140 -13.44 -4.31 -4.28
C ASN A 140 -14.34 -5.10 -3.34
N LEU A 141 -15.42 -5.66 -3.86
CA LEU A 141 -16.39 -6.45 -3.12
C LEU A 141 -16.38 -7.91 -3.58
N GLN A 142 -16.34 -8.82 -2.60
CA GLN A 142 -16.69 -10.23 -2.73
C GLN A 142 -17.83 -10.49 -1.75
N GLY A 143 -18.95 -11.00 -2.23
CA GLY A 143 -20.09 -11.22 -1.37
C GLY A 143 -21.22 -10.25 -1.62
N GLU A 144 -21.88 -9.81 -0.57
CA GLU A 144 -23.03 -8.91 -0.63
C GLU A 144 -22.85 -7.73 0.32
N ALA A 145 -23.13 -6.53 -0.15
CA ALA A 145 -23.04 -5.33 0.65
C ALA A 145 -24.10 -4.31 0.27
N TYR A 146 -24.59 -3.62 1.29
CA TYR A 146 -25.47 -2.46 1.17
C TYR A 146 -24.69 -1.18 1.40
N PHE A 147 -24.84 -0.25 0.48
CA PHE A 147 -24.11 1.00 0.45
C PHE A 147 -25.06 2.18 0.65
N LYS A 148 -24.71 3.07 1.57
CA LYS A 148 -25.27 4.42 1.72
C LYS A 148 -24.16 5.41 1.43
N VAL A 149 -24.08 5.88 0.18
CA VAL A 149 -22.99 6.72 -0.31
C VAL A 149 -23.30 8.19 -0.11
N ALA A 150 -22.35 8.92 0.50
CA ALA A 150 -22.42 10.37 0.65
C ALA A 150 -22.43 11.06 -0.72
N LYS A 151 -23.10 12.22 -0.83
CA LYS A 151 -23.15 13.01 -2.06
C LYS A 151 -21.79 13.69 -2.32
N GLY A 152 -21.43 13.85 -3.59
CA GLY A 152 -20.31 14.72 -4.02
C GLY A 152 -19.26 14.04 -4.87
N GLN A 153 -18.82 12.82 -4.60
CA GLN A 153 -17.75 12.14 -5.35
C GLN A 153 -18.27 10.92 -6.11
N THR A 154 -17.57 10.58 -7.19
CA THR A 154 -17.82 9.34 -7.93
C THR A 154 -17.30 8.16 -7.14
N PHE A 155 -18.18 7.28 -6.76
CA PHE A 155 -17.94 6.08 -5.98
C PHE A 155 -18.06 4.83 -6.84
N THR A 156 -17.10 3.94 -6.83
CA THR A 156 -17.09 2.74 -7.67
C THR A 156 -16.88 1.48 -6.84
N VAL A 157 -17.79 0.53 -6.98
CA VAL A 157 -17.67 -0.84 -6.46
C VAL A 157 -17.28 -1.76 -7.60
N SER A 158 -16.12 -2.39 -7.51
CA SER A 158 -15.61 -3.40 -8.43
C SER A 158 -15.88 -4.78 -7.87
N THR A 159 -16.39 -5.66 -8.71
CA THR A 159 -16.62 -7.07 -8.40
C THR A 159 -16.03 -7.94 -9.51
N LYS A 160 -15.94 -9.25 -9.31
CA LYS A 160 -15.55 -10.20 -10.35
C LYS A 160 -16.50 -10.16 -11.58
N SER A 161 -17.78 -9.85 -11.36
CA SER A 161 -18.83 -9.90 -12.39
C SER A 161 -19.12 -8.56 -13.04
N GLY A 162 -18.66 -7.44 -12.47
CA GLY A 162 -18.91 -6.11 -13.03
C GLY A 162 -18.51 -4.97 -12.11
N LYS A 163 -18.72 -3.75 -12.62
CA LYS A 163 -18.47 -2.48 -11.90
C LYS A 163 -19.78 -1.74 -11.70
N VAL A 164 -19.94 -1.17 -10.51
CA VAL A 164 -21.08 -0.35 -10.11
C VAL A 164 -20.56 1.04 -9.77
N THR A 165 -21.05 2.06 -10.47
CA THR A 165 -20.59 3.46 -10.31
C THR A 165 -21.78 4.33 -9.94
N VAL A 166 -21.60 5.19 -8.93
CA VAL A 166 -22.67 5.99 -8.34
C VAL A 166 -22.17 7.39 -7.92
N VAL A 167 -23.11 8.29 -7.64
CA VAL A 167 -22.89 9.59 -6.99
C VAL A 167 -24.02 9.82 -6.00
N GLY A 168 -23.76 9.61 -4.68
CA GLY A 168 -24.74 9.88 -3.63
C GLY A 168 -26.01 9.03 -3.71
N THR A 169 -25.90 7.72 -3.53
CA THR A 169 -27.00 6.76 -3.75
C THR A 169 -27.09 5.74 -2.60
N GLU A 170 -28.26 5.12 -2.46
CA GLU A 170 -28.43 3.90 -1.65
C GLU A 170 -28.67 2.70 -2.56
N PHE A 171 -27.84 1.67 -2.45
CA PHE A 171 -27.92 0.50 -3.32
C PHE A 171 -27.33 -0.75 -2.66
N ASN A 172 -27.73 -1.92 -3.16
CA ASN A 172 -27.16 -3.21 -2.77
C ASN A 172 -26.42 -3.83 -3.95
N VAL A 173 -25.29 -4.44 -3.67
CA VAL A 173 -24.53 -5.26 -4.64
C VAL A 173 -24.36 -6.64 -4.05
N LYS A 174 -24.82 -7.67 -4.77
CA LYS A 174 -24.59 -9.09 -4.46
C LYS A 174 -23.77 -9.73 -5.57
N GLN A 175 -22.59 -10.20 -5.23
CA GLN A 175 -21.74 -10.98 -6.13
C GLN A 175 -21.36 -12.28 -5.44
N ARG A 176 -21.92 -13.36 -5.92
CA ARG A 176 -21.63 -14.74 -5.53
C ARG A 176 -21.31 -15.50 -6.81
N ASP A 177 -20.62 -16.56 -6.79
CA ASP A 177 -20.18 -17.36 -7.93
C ASP A 177 -20.82 -16.98 -9.31
N ASN A 178 -21.99 -17.55 -9.60
CA ASN A 178 -22.74 -17.29 -10.83
C ASN A 178 -23.90 -16.30 -10.64
N TYR A 179 -23.94 -15.58 -9.53
CA TYR A 179 -25.00 -14.64 -9.18
C TYR A 179 -24.44 -13.23 -9.02
N PHE A 180 -24.88 -12.33 -9.87
CA PHE A 180 -24.57 -10.90 -9.77
C PHE A 180 -25.87 -10.10 -9.79
N GLU A 181 -26.11 -9.31 -8.75
CA GLU A 181 -27.32 -8.49 -8.62
C GLU A 181 -26.98 -7.11 -8.08
N VAL A 182 -27.59 -6.11 -8.65
CA VAL A 182 -27.54 -4.72 -8.18
C VAL A 182 -28.95 -4.20 -8.05
N ILE A 183 -29.30 -3.66 -6.90
CA ILE A 183 -30.59 -3.03 -6.62
C ILE A 183 -30.35 -1.58 -6.21
N CYS A 184 -31.00 -0.65 -6.90
CA CYS A 184 -31.00 0.77 -6.55
C CYS A 184 -32.18 1.08 -5.65
N TYR A 185 -31.95 1.65 -4.46
CA TYR A 185 -33.00 2.08 -3.53
C TYR A 185 -33.23 3.59 -3.56
N GLU A 186 -32.15 4.38 -3.75
CA GLU A 186 -32.20 5.84 -3.89
C GLU A 186 -31.14 6.31 -4.88
N GLY A 187 -31.49 7.31 -5.70
CA GLY A 187 -30.57 7.94 -6.65
C GLY A 187 -30.43 7.17 -7.96
N ILE A 188 -29.23 7.17 -8.55
CA ILE A 188 -28.95 6.60 -9.86
C ILE A 188 -27.69 5.76 -9.78
N VAL A 189 -27.76 4.51 -10.24
CA VAL A 189 -26.68 3.54 -10.25
C VAL A 189 -26.33 3.15 -11.69
N LYS A 190 -25.06 3.29 -12.09
CA LYS A 190 -24.57 2.78 -13.37
C LYS A 190 -23.90 1.43 -13.16
N VAL A 191 -24.40 0.39 -13.82
CA VAL A 191 -23.84 -0.97 -13.78
C VAL A 191 -23.20 -1.29 -15.13
N ALA A 192 -21.98 -1.82 -15.09
CA ALA A 192 -21.27 -2.33 -16.27
C ALA A 192 -20.80 -3.76 -16.01
N SER A 193 -21.31 -4.73 -16.79
CA SER A 193 -20.96 -6.16 -16.68
C SER A 193 -20.80 -6.76 -18.08
N GLY A 194 -19.58 -7.14 -18.44
CA GLY A 194 -19.23 -7.53 -19.80
C GLY A 194 -19.60 -6.44 -20.81
N THR A 195 -20.41 -6.76 -21.79
CA THR A 195 -20.91 -5.82 -22.81
C THR A 195 -22.19 -5.06 -22.38
N ILE A 196 -22.80 -5.44 -21.25
CA ILE A 196 -24.04 -4.86 -20.77
C ILE A 196 -23.73 -3.66 -19.88
N ILE A 197 -24.21 -2.48 -20.30
CA ILE A 197 -24.16 -1.26 -19.49
C ILE A 197 -25.61 -0.80 -19.27
N ARG A 198 -26.00 -0.57 -18.02
CA ARG A 198 -27.34 -0.12 -17.62
C ARG A 198 -27.25 0.98 -16.57
N GLN A 199 -28.21 1.87 -16.64
CA GLN A 199 -28.52 2.84 -15.60
C GLN A 199 -29.77 2.37 -14.87
N LEU A 200 -29.71 2.33 -13.53
CA LEU A 200 -30.79 1.92 -12.65
C LEU A 200 -31.28 3.15 -11.89
N LEU A 201 -32.56 3.35 -11.88
CA LEU A 201 -33.25 4.33 -11.05
C LEU A 201 -33.72 3.65 -9.75
N ALA A 202 -34.17 4.45 -8.78
CA ALA A 202 -34.74 3.92 -7.53
C ALA A 202 -35.86 2.90 -7.82
N GLY A 203 -35.75 1.74 -7.20
CA GLY A 203 -36.60 0.58 -7.39
C GLY A 203 -36.18 -0.40 -8.49
N ASP A 204 -35.20 -0.05 -9.35
CA ASP A 204 -34.73 -0.95 -10.40
C ASP A 204 -33.77 -2.01 -9.88
N THR A 205 -33.89 -3.22 -10.43
CA THR A 205 -33.01 -4.36 -10.19
C THR A 205 -32.33 -4.82 -11.46
N TYR A 206 -31.02 -4.98 -11.41
CA TYR A 206 -30.18 -5.61 -12.44
C TYR A 206 -29.68 -6.94 -11.91
N ARG A 207 -29.95 -8.04 -12.61
CA ARG A 207 -29.56 -9.37 -12.16
C ARG A 207 -28.99 -10.21 -13.30
N ILE A 208 -27.90 -10.90 -13.04
CA ILE A 208 -27.34 -11.95 -13.89
C ILE A 208 -27.21 -13.23 -13.05
N ILE A 209 -27.89 -14.29 -13.45
CA ILE A 209 -27.74 -15.63 -12.85
C ILE A 209 -27.41 -16.61 -13.98
N ASN A 210 -26.35 -17.41 -13.79
CA ASN A 210 -25.93 -18.39 -14.80
C ASN A 210 -25.79 -17.76 -16.21
N LYS A 211 -25.19 -16.55 -16.29
CA LYS A 211 -25.00 -15.74 -17.51
C LYS A 211 -26.30 -15.22 -18.15
N LYS A 212 -27.46 -15.44 -17.55
CA LYS A 212 -28.74 -14.92 -18.04
C LYS A 212 -29.09 -13.61 -17.35
N PHE A 213 -29.19 -12.55 -18.13
CA PHE A 213 -29.60 -11.23 -17.66
C PHE A 213 -31.13 -11.15 -17.45
N THR A 214 -31.52 -10.50 -16.37
CA THR A 214 -32.91 -10.11 -16.08
C THR A 214 -32.93 -8.73 -15.45
N ALA A 215 -33.96 -7.95 -15.75
CA ALA A 215 -34.28 -6.69 -15.10
C ALA A 215 -35.64 -6.82 -14.39
N ASP A 216 -35.78 -6.22 -13.23
CA ASP A 216 -37.01 -6.26 -12.43
C ASP A 216 -37.16 -4.98 -11.61
N LYS A 217 -38.26 -4.86 -10.87
CA LYS A 217 -38.49 -3.77 -9.92
C LYS A 217 -38.76 -4.29 -8.53
N THR A 218 -38.35 -3.50 -7.54
CA THR A 218 -38.66 -3.74 -6.14
C THR A 218 -39.34 -2.51 -5.53
N LEU A 219 -40.22 -2.76 -4.55
CA LEU A 219 -40.81 -1.74 -3.69
C LEU A 219 -40.10 -1.63 -2.35
N ASP A 220 -39.09 -2.47 -2.13
CA ASP A 220 -38.28 -2.42 -0.91
C ASP A 220 -37.45 -1.13 -0.88
N ILE A 221 -37.36 -0.52 0.29
CA ILE A 221 -36.57 0.70 0.52
C ILE A 221 -35.13 0.42 0.96
N GLN A 222 -34.84 -0.83 1.29
CA GLN A 222 -33.52 -1.34 1.69
C GLN A 222 -33.49 -2.86 1.56
N PRO A 223 -32.30 -3.51 1.55
CA PRO A 223 -32.19 -4.96 1.46
C PRO A 223 -32.87 -5.64 2.65
N GLN A 224 -33.61 -6.71 2.40
CA GLN A 224 -34.34 -7.42 3.44
C GLN A 224 -33.41 -8.12 4.46
N TRP A 225 -32.20 -8.52 4.01
CA TRP A 225 -31.21 -9.15 4.90
C TRP A 225 -30.72 -8.22 6.03
N THR A 226 -30.77 -6.88 5.85
CA THR A 226 -30.48 -5.93 6.94
C THR A 226 -31.51 -5.98 8.08
N ARG A 227 -32.63 -6.70 7.86
CA ARG A 227 -33.68 -6.98 8.84
C ARG A 227 -33.74 -8.47 9.18
N ASN A 228 -32.63 -9.18 9.10
CA ASN A 228 -32.49 -10.59 9.41
C ASN A 228 -33.45 -11.50 8.64
N ARG A 229 -33.68 -11.24 7.35
CA ARG A 229 -34.43 -12.13 6.49
C ARG A 229 -33.96 -12.10 5.05
N SER A 230 -33.87 -13.24 4.39
CA SER A 230 -33.57 -13.36 2.96
C SER A 230 -34.85 -13.52 2.16
N ARG A 231 -34.99 -12.74 1.08
CA ARG A 231 -36.13 -12.79 0.17
C ARG A 231 -35.68 -13.09 -1.24
N PHE A 232 -36.38 -13.97 -1.91
CA PHE A 232 -36.08 -14.47 -3.24
C PHE A 232 -37.30 -14.30 -4.16
N LYS A 233 -37.04 -13.95 -5.42
CA LYS A 233 -38.03 -13.88 -6.48
C LYS A 233 -37.49 -14.60 -7.71
N SER A 234 -38.03 -15.78 -8.01
CA SER A 234 -37.65 -16.61 -9.17
C SER A 234 -36.15 -16.89 -9.23
N VAL A 235 -35.57 -17.35 -8.11
CA VAL A 235 -34.13 -17.67 -7.97
C VAL A 235 -33.95 -19.19 -7.98
N PRO A 236 -32.92 -19.76 -8.63
CA PRO A 236 -32.61 -21.19 -8.55
C PRO A 236 -32.47 -21.64 -7.09
N PHE A 237 -33.05 -22.78 -6.76
CA PHE A 237 -33.08 -23.27 -5.36
C PHE A 237 -31.68 -23.47 -4.78
N ALA A 238 -30.70 -23.85 -5.61
CA ALA A 238 -29.31 -23.95 -5.18
C ALA A 238 -28.78 -22.63 -4.62
N GLU A 239 -29.10 -21.49 -5.22
CA GLU A 239 -28.67 -20.17 -4.71
C GLU A 239 -29.37 -19.78 -3.41
N VAL A 240 -30.61 -20.23 -3.23
CA VAL A 240 -31.34 -20.06 -1.97
C VAL A 240 -30.69 -20.88 -0.85
N ILE A 241 -30.29 -22.10 -1.15
CA ILE A 241 -29.58 -22.97 -0.20
C ILE A 241 -28.20 -22.40 0.14
N ASN A 242 -27.44 -21.91 -0.85
CA ASN A 242 -26.17 -21.23 -0.61
C ASN A 242 -26.33 -20.03 0.33
N GLU A 243 -27.43 -19.30 0.24
CA GLU A 243 -27.74 -18.21 1.18
C GLU A 243 -28.06 -18.72 2.58
N LEU A 244 -28.84 -19.79 2.71
CA LEU A 244 -29.12 -20.43 3.99
C LEU A 244 -27.83 -20.89 4.68
N GLU A 245 -26.93 -21.55 3.92
CA GLU A 245 -25.63 -21.99 4.43
C GLU A 245 -24.81 -20.85 5.04
N ARG A 246 -24.79 -19.69 4.36
CA ARG A 246 -24.07 -18.48 4.87
C ARG A 246 -24.74 -17.89 6.11
N GLN A 247 -26.07 -17.81 6.11
CA GLN A 247 -26.80 -17.17 7.19
C GLN A 247 -26.84 -18.00 8.49
N TYR A 248 -26.67 -19.31 8.39
CA TYR A 248 -26.71 -20.23 9.54
C TYR A 248 -25.40 -20.97 9.81
N ASN A 249 -24.37 -20.76 8.95
CA ASN A 249 -23.10 -21.51 9.02
C ASN A 249 -23.32 -23.04 9.05
N VAL A 250 -24.19 -23.51 8.18
CA VAL A 250 -24.50 -24.95 8.02
C VAL A 250 -24.10 -25.43 6.64
N LYS A 251 -23.90 -26.72 6.49
CA LYS A 251 -23.70 -27.39 5.21
C LYS A 251 -24.94 -28.17 4.82
N VAL A 252 -25.48 -27.90 3.64
CA VAL A 252 -26.69 -28.55 3.15
C VAL A 252 -26.35 -29.54 2.05
N THR A 253 -26.78 -30.78 2.20
CA THR A 253 -26.72 -31.83 1.17
C THR A 253 -28.09 -31.96 0.52
N LEU A 254 -28.14 -31.83 -0.80
CA LEU A 254 -29.36 -32.03 -1.60
C LEU A 254 -29.38 -33.44 -2.17
N LYS A 255 -30.45 -34.23 -1.93
CA LYS A 255 -30.58 -35.58 -2.42
C LYS A 255 -31.91 -35.80 -3.12
N ASN A 256 -31.88 -36.49 -4.25
CA ASN A 256 -33.07 -36.87 -5.05
C ASN A 256 -34.01 -35.65 -5.35
N MET A 257 -33.41 -34.54 -5.77
CA MET A 257 -34.16 -33.34 -6.16
C MET A 257 -33.40 -32.53 -7.23
N ASP A 258 -34.15 -31.80 -8.03
CA ASP A 258 -33.61 -30.86 -8.99
C ASP A 258 -33.34 -29.51 -8.34
N ALA A 259 -32.07 -29.18 -8.15
CA ALA A 259 -31.62 -27.91 -7.56
C ALA A 259 -31.78 -26.71 -8.49
N THR A 260 -32.09 -26.92 -9.78
CA THR A 260 -32.32 -25.84 -10.75
C THR A 260 -33.73 -25.27 -10.68
N ARG A 261 -34.66 -25.94 -10.00
CA ARG A 261 -36.02 -25.43 -9.76
C ARG A 261 -35.98 -24.04 -9.16
N VAL A 262 -36.84 -23.16 -9.63
CA VAL A 262 -36.90 -21.79 -9.14
C VAL A 262 -37.74 -21.70 -7.85
N PHE A 263 -37.26 -20.86 -6.94
CA PHE A 263 -37.92 -20.58 -5.68
C PHE A 263 -38.28 -19.10 -5.60
N SER A 264 -39.47 -18.81 -5.07
CA SER A 264 -39.90 -17.49 -4.63
C SER A 264 -40.44 -17.59 -3.21
N GLY A 265 -39.87 -16.83 -2.30
CA GLY A 265 -40.21 -16.91 -0.88
C GLY A 265 -39.26 -16.16 0.01
N THR A 266 -39.40 -16.34 1.29
CA THR A 266 -38.59 -15.68 2.32
C THR A 266 -38.27 -16.64 3.46
N PHE A 267 -37.08 -16.53 4.03
CA PHE A 267 -36.77 -17.16 5.33
C PHE A 267 -36.16 -16.14 6.29
N MET A 268 -36.37 -16.34 7.58
CA MET A 268 -35.80 -15.52 8.66
C MET A 268 -34.42 -16.08 9.05
N HIS A 269 -33.57 -15.28 9.71
CA HIS A 269 -32.22 -15.67 10.13
C HIS A 269 -32.11 -16.06 11.61
N ASN A 270 -33.21 -16.15 12.31
CA ASN A 270 -33.26 -16.36 13.77
C ASN A 270 -33.55 -17.83 14.18
N ASN A 271 -34.06 -18.66 13.25
CA ASN A 271 -34.43 -20.04 13.56
C ASN A 271 -34.21 -20.92 12.30
N LEU A 272 -33.22 -21.81 12.36
CA LEU A 272 -32.85 -22.69 11.25
C LEU A 272 -33.99 -23.62 10.83
N GLU A 273 -34.71 -24.20 11.80
CA GLU A 273 -35.79 -25.17 11.54
C GLU A 273 -36.98 -24.50 10.85
N GLU A 274 -37.37 -23.30 11.28
CA GLU A 274 -38.38 -22.49 10.60
C GLU A 274 -37.95 -22.07 9.20
N ALA A 275 -36.66 -21.67 9.03
CA ALA A 275 -36.10 -21.34 7.73
C ALA A 275 -36.12 -22.53 6.78
N LEU A 276 -35.69 -23.72 7.24
CA LEU A 276 -35.77 -24.94 6.45
C LEU A 276 -37.21 -25.30 6.09
N SER A 277 -38.14 -25.19 7.02
CA SER A 277 -39.55 -25.42 6.76
C SER A 277 -40.12 -24.46 5.71
N ALA A 278 -39.77 -23.16 5.79
CA ALA A 278 -40.20 -22.14 4.82
C ALA A 278 -39.65 -22.42 3.38
N LEU A 279 -38.49 -23.05 3.29
CA LEU A 279 -37.89 -23.41 2.01
C LEU A 279 -38.40 -24.75 1.44
N THR A 280 -38.56 -25.76 2.29
CA THR A 280 -38.85 -27.12 1.85
C THR A 280 -40.31 -27.39 1.60
N GLN A 281 -41.25 -26.84 2.42
CA GLN A 281 -42.68 -27.08 2.29
C GLN A 281 -43.23 -26.66 0.89
N PRO A 282 -42.95 -25.44 0.36
CA PRO A 282 -43.47 -25.03 -0.94
C PRO A 282 -42.89 -25.84 -2.10
N MET A 283 -41.73 -26.48 -1.86
CA MET A 283 -41.02 -27.29 -2.86
C MET A 283 -41.38 -28.77 -2.81
N ASN A 284 -42.25 -29.17 -1.90
CA ASN A 284 -42.57 -30.58 -1.58
C ASN A 284 -41.33 -31.42 -1.25
N LEU A 285 -40.46 -30.87 -0.39
CA LEU A 285 -39.25 -31.47 0.13
C LEU A 285 -39.36 -31.75 1.60
N ALA A 286 -38.50 -32.66 2.11
CA ALA A 286 -38.30 -32.89 3.52
C ALA A 286 -36.85 -32.57 3.91
N PHE A 287 -36.58 -32.32 5.18
CA PHE A 287 -35.25 -32.11 5.68
C PHE A 287 -34.99 -32.91 6.96
N VAL A 288 -33.72 -33.16 7.22
CA VAL A 288 -33.20 -33.74 8.47
C VAL A 288 -31.97 -32.94 8.89
N ILE A 289 -31.94 -32.46 10.11
CA ILE A 289 -30.76 -31.87 10.73
C ILE A 289 -29.94 -33.02 11.33
N SER A 290 -28.88 -33.41 10.64
CA SER A 290 -28.05 -34.57 11.02
C SER A 290 -27.06 -34.25 12.14
N SER A 291 -26.63 -32.97 12.23
CA SER A 291 -25.80 -32.41 13.30
C SER A 291 -26.00 -30.89 13.35
N PRO A 292 -25.47 -30.17 14.34
CA PRO A 292 -25.64 -28.72 14.45
C PRO A 292 -25.30 -27.95 13.17
N ASN A 293 -24.37 -28.46 12.34
CA ASN A 293 -23.88 -27.80 11.14
C ASN A 293 -24.15 -28.58 9.85
N GLN A 294 -24.95 -29.66 9.88
CA GLN A 294 -25.24 -30.48 8.71
C GLN A 294 -26.73 -30.73 8.53
N VAL A 295 -27.22 -30.41 7.35
CA VAL A 295 -28.61 -30.57 6.97
C VAL A 295 -28.69 -31.43 5.71
N LEU A 296 -29.60 -32.38 5.68
CA LEU A 296 -29.98 -33.10 4.49
C LEU A 296 -31.36 -32.63 4.02
N ILE A 297 -31.49 -32.20 2.77
CA ILE A 297 -32.79 -31.92 2.15
C ILE A 297 -33.00 -32.95 1.04
N HIS A 298 -34.17 -33.58 1.02
CA HIS A 298 -34.50 -34.61 0.04
C HIS A 298 -35.97 -34.51 -0.44
N GLY A 299 -36.23 -35.11 -1.60
CA GLY A 299 -37.61 -35.31 -2.05
C GLY A 299 -38.43 -36.10 -1.05
N LYS A 300 -39.70 -35.74 -0.84
CA LYS A 300 -40.62 -36.60 -0.08
C LYS A 300 -40.80 -37.91 -0.85
N THR A 301 -40.49 -39.01 -0.22
CA THR A 301 -40.87 -40.35 -0.71
C THR A 301 -42.36 -40.49 -0.49
N ASN A 302 -43.14 -40.73 -1.52
CA ASN A 302 -44.55 -41.11 -1.43
C ASN A 302 -44.70 -42.47 -0.75
#